data_43d08484b45d96e315fa61eb946af4f9
#
_entry.id   43d08484b45d96e315fa61eb946af4f9
#
_cell.length_a   1.000
_cell.length_b   1.000
_cell.length_c   1.000
_cell.angle_alpha   90.00
_cell.angle_beta   90.00
_cell.angle_gamma   90.00
#
_symmetry.space_group_name_H-M   'P 1'
#
loop_
_entity.id
_entity.type
_entity.pdbx_description
1 polymer ?
#
loop_
_entity_poly.entity_id
_entity_poly.type
_entity_poly.pdbx_seq_one_letter_code
_entity_poly.pdbx_strand_id
1 'polypeptide(L)'
;EDGHIGRIVITDYFNTGMPMIRYDTGDSGSKIVVREDEKVKEYLVDVGGRKMDAIYNTQGELVSSFVITNGMWNYPELLQYQFIQKGEKEYEFILNLEGEFSREQELIEEFKEYLGLDAIIKVSYVDGIPLLNSGKRKKKKT
;
A
#
# COMPACT_ATOMS: atom_id res chain seq x y z
N GLU A 1 9.54 -15.24 -16.92
CA GLU A 1 8.80 -16.49 -16.90
C GLU A 1 7.37 -16.18 -16.47
N ASP A 2 6.38 -16.89 -17.07
CA ASP A 2 4.97 -16.66 -16.78
C ASP A 2 4.63 -17.02 -15.33
N GLY A 3 3.83 -16.19 -14.68
CA GLY A 3 3.40 -16.40 -13.30
C GLY A 3 4.40 -15.99 -12.21
N HIS A 4 5.61 -15.59 -12.56
CA HIS A 4 6.57 -15.10 -11.58
C HIS A 4 6.37 -13.61 -11.31
N ILE A 5 6.42 -13.22 -10.03
CA ILE A 5 6.36 -11.82 -9.61
C ILE A 5 7.65 -11.11 -10.03
N GLY A 6 7.52 -10.05 -10.79
CA GLY A 6 8.61 -9.21 -11.26
C GLY A 6 8.33 -7.72 -11.07
N ARG A 7 9.32 -6.88 -11.37
CA ARG A 7 9.15 -5.43 -11.41
C ARG A 7 8.35 -5.02 -12.63
N ILE A 8 7.45 -4.06 -12.47
CA ILE A 8 6.69 -3.47 -13.56
C ILE A 8 7.51 -2.32 -14.16
N VAL A 9 7.93 -2.52 -15.41
CA VAL A 9 8.66 -1.54 -16.20
C VAL A 9 7.82 -1.19 -17.42
N ILE A 10 7.53 0.08 -17.62
CA ILE A 10 6.69 0.57 -18.71
C ILE A 10 7.47 1.39 -19.74
N THR A 11 7.01 1.33 -20.97
CA THR A 11 7.40 2.28 -22.02
C THR A 11 6.11 2.88 -22.58
N ASP A 12 5.98 4.20 -22.49
CA ASP A 12 4.83 4.92 -23.02
C ASP A 12 5.09 5.32 -24.47
N TYR A 13 4.28 4.78 -25.38
CA TYR A 13 4.37 5.07 -26.82
C TYR A 13 3.56 6.29 -27.26
N PHE A 14 2.72 6.84 -26.38
CA PHE A 14 1.77 7.90 -26.74
C PHE A 14 2.22 9.28 -26.27
N ASN A 15 2.94 9.35 -25.17
CA ASN A 15 3.40 10.62 -24.60
C ASN A 15 4.72 11.06 -25.22
N THR A 16 4.63 11.85 -26.28
CA THR A 16 5.81 12.38 -27.00
C THR A 16 6.46 13.59 -26.31
N GLY A 17 5.72 14.28 -25.43
CA GLY A 17 6.22 15.46 -24.72
C GLY A 17 7.16 15.11 -23.55
N MET A 18 6.93 13.96 -22.93
CA MET A 18 7.75 13.43 -21.84
C MET A 18 7.81 11.89 -21.96
N PRO A 19 8.60 11.37 -22.89
CA PRO A 19 8.62 9.94 -23.16
C PRO A 19 9.19 9.16 -21.97
N MET A 20 8.39 8.25 -21.43
CA MET A 20 8.86 7.30 -20.42
C MET A 20 9.34 6.03 -21.13
N ILE A 21 10.66 5.83 -21.16
CA ILE A 21 11.28 4.66 -21.77
C ILE A 21 11.86 3.79 -20.67
N ARG A 22 11.37 2.54 -20.57
CA ARG A 22 11.79 1.56 -19.53
C ARG A 22 11.71 2.14 -18.12
N TYR A 23 10.66 2.93 -17.88
CA TYR A 23 10.41 3.52 -16.58
C TYR A 23 10.00 2.44 -15.57
N ASP A 24 10.77 2.29 -14.51
CA ASP A 24 10.45 1.42 -13.39
C ASP A 24 9.40 2.12 -12.52
N THR A 25 8.17 1.58 -12.48
CA THR A 25 7.08 2.17 -11.69
C THR A 25 7.32 2.02 -10.19
N GLY A 26 8.21 1.13 -9.80
CA GLY A 26 8.43 0.71 -8.41
C GLY A 26 7.41 -0.31 -7.91
N ASP A 27 6.47 -0.72 -8.76
CA ASP A 27 5.45 -1.72 -8.45
C ASP A 27 5.89 -3.10 -8.91
N SER A 28 5.24 -4.13 -8.38
CA SER A 28 5.44 -5.52 -8.76
C SER A 28 4.15 -6.13 -9.31
N GLY A 29 4.29 -7.17 -10.11
CA GLY A 29 3.17 -7.92 -10.66
C GLY A 29 3.65 -9.15 -11.40
N SER A 30 2.72 -10.01 -11.78
CA SER A 30 2.97 -11.21 -12.60
C SER A 30 2.39 -11.01 -13.98
N LYS A 31 3.05 -11.58 -14.98
CA LYS A 31 2.53 -11.66 -16.34
C LYS A 31 1.99 -13.06 -16.59
N ILE A 32 0.78 -13.14 -17.14
CA ILE A 32 0.23 -14.39 -17.66
C ILE A 32 -0.07 -14.27 -19.14
N VAL A 33 0.12 -15.34 -19.87
CA VAL A 33 -0.16 -15.44 -21.29
C VAL A 33 -1.33 -16.39 -21.49
N VAL A 34 -2.42 -15.89 -22.03
CA VAL A 34 -3.61 -16.68 -22.37
C VAL A 34 -3.64 -16.86 -23.88
N ARG A 35 -3.75 -18.09 -24.31
CA ARG A 35 -3.90 -18.45 -25.74
C ARG A 35 -5.34 -18.89 -25.99
N GLU A 36 -6.05 -18.09 -26.77
CA GLU A 36 -7.43 -18.36 -27.19
C GLU A 36 -7.45 -18.38 -28.71
N ASP A 37 -7.72 -19.56 -29.29
CA ASP A 37 -7.68 -19.80 -30.73
C ASP A 37 -6.32 -19.39 -31.34
N GLU A 38 -6.33 -18.48 -32.30
CA GLU A 38 -5.12 -17.95 -32.96
C GLU A 38 -4.58 -16.67 -32.29
N LYS A 39 -5.20 -16.21 -31.18
CA LYS A 39 -4.83 -14.97 -30.49
C LYS A 39 -4.07 -15.26 -29.21
N VAL A 40 -2.97 -14.55 -29.05
CA VAL A 40 -2.19 -14.55 -27.81
C VAL A 40 -2.50 -13.23 -27.07
N LYS A 41 -2.99 -13.34 -25.85
CA LYS A 41 -3.24 -12.18 -24.98
C LYS A 41 -2.30 -12.26 -23.79
N GLU A 42 -1.69 -11.14 -23.47
CA GLU A 42 -0.87 -10.99 -22.27
C GLU A 42 -1.63 -10.15 -21.24
N TYR A 43 -1.70 -10.63 -20.02
CA TYR A 43 -2.32 -9.91 -18.90
C TYR A 43 -1.30 -9.68 -17.81
N LEU A 44 -1.35 -8.48 -17.22
CA LEU A 44 -0.67 -8.19 -15.98
C LEU A 44 -1.63 -8.50 -14.84
N VAL A 45 -1.22 -9.39 -13.95
CA VAL A 45 -2.02 -9.85 -12.80
C VAL A 45 -1.22 -9.67 -11.52
N ASP A 46 -1.88 -9.79 -10.38
CA ASP A 46 -1.25 -9.65 -9.06
C ASP A 46 -0.46 -8.35 -8.94
N VAL A 47 -1.02 -7.27 -9.49
CA VAL A 47 -0.39 -5.95 -9.42
C VAL A 47 -0.40 -5.50 -7.97
N GLY A 48 0.76 -5.59 -7.33
CA GLY A 48 1.01 -5.11 -5.98
C GLY A 48 1.65 -3.72 -6.00
N GLY A 49 1.50 -2.98 -4.91
CA GLY A 49 2.24 -1.75 -4.69
C GLY A 49 3.74 -2.01 -4.54
N ARG A 50 4.49 -0.96 -4.25
CA ARG A 50 5.95 -1.04 -4.10
C ARG A 50 6.34 -2.13 -3.11
N LYS A 51 7.33 -2.94 -3.46
CA LYS A 51 7.86 -4.01 -2.59
C LYS A 51 8.25 -3.49 -1.18
N MET A 52 8.63 -2.21 -1.10
CA MET A 52 8.92 -1.51 0.17
C MET A 52 7.68 -1.17 1.00
N ASP A 53 6.49 -1.35 0.44
CA ASP A 53 5.21 -1.08 1.08
C ASP A 53 4.40 -2.37 1.33
N ALA A 54 5.03 -3.54 1.27
CA ALA A 54 4.40 -4.81 1.61
C ALA A 54 3.92 -4.80 3.06
N ILE A 55 2.64 -5.13 3.28
CA ILE A 55 2.03 -5.31 4.59
C ILE A 55 1.64 -6.78 4.67
N TYR A 56 1.88 -7.39 5.81
CA TYR A 56 1.46 -8.76 6.06
C TYR A 56 0.43 -8.77 7.20
N ASN A 57 -0.59 -9.62 7.07
CA ASN A 57 -1.50 -9.87 8.17
C ASN A 57 -0.85 -10.77 9.22
N THR A 58 -1.59 -11.07 10.29
CA THR A 58 -1.07 -11.91 11.40
C THR A 58 -0.86 -13.37 11.01
N GLN A 59 -1.35 -13.81 9.84
CA GLN A 59 -1.11 -15.13 9.24
C GLN A 59 0.09 -15.14 8.29
N GLY A 60 0.73 -13.99 8.08
CA GLY A 60 1.86 -13.87 7.13
C GLY A 60 1.46 -13.72 5.67
N GLU A 61 0.17 -13.47 5.39
CA GLU A 61 -0.33 -13.24 4.04
C GLU A 61 -0.17 -11.77 3.65
N LEU A 62 0.13 -11.53 2.38
CA LEU A 62 0.30 -10.18 1.85
C LEU A 62 -1.05 -9.44 1.80
N VAL A 63 -1.12 -8.31 2.48
CA VAL A 63 -2.26 -7.38 2.42
C VAL A 63 -1.93 -6.23 1.50
N SER A 64 -2.84 -5.89 0.60
CA SER A 64 -2.69 -4.75 -0.29
C SER A 64 -2.55 -3.44 0.50
N SER A 65 -1.55 -2.63 0.17
CA SER A 65 -1.39 -1.29 0.78
C SER A 65 -2.57 -0.35 0.51
N PHE A 66 -3.38 -0.66 -0.51
CA PHE A 66 -4.63 0.07 -0.79
C PHE A 66 -5.68 -0.12 0.32
N VAL A 67 -5.68 -1.26 1.02
CA VAL A 67 -6.58 -1.47 2.16
C VAL A 67 -6.38 -0.38 3.20
N ILE A 68 -5.12 -0.08 3.55
CA ILE A 68 -4.82 0.99 4.50
C ILE A 68 -5.24 2.36 3.94
N THR A 69 -4.90 2.65 2.68
CA THR A 69 -5.21 3.95 2.09
C THR A 69 -6.72 4.17 1.99
N ASN A 70 -7.47 3.15 1.56
CA ASN A 70 -8.92 3.25 1.39
C ASN A 70 -9.65 3.31 2.73
N GLY A 71 -9.25 2.48 3.72
CA GLY A 71 -9.82 2.53 5.06
C GLY A 71 -9.62 3.90 5.72
N MET A 72 -8.44 4.52 5.54
CA MET A 72 -8.17 5.84 6.10
C MET A 72 -9.03 6.97 5.50
N TRP A 73 -9.68 6.77 4.35
CA TRP A 73 -10.64 7.75 3.81
C TRP A 73 -11.94 7.84 4.63
N ASN A 74 -12.23 6.83 5.44
CA ASN A 74 -13.37 6.86 6.37
C ASN A 74 -13.16 7.84 7.54
N TYR A 75 -11.94 8.38 7.69
CA TYR A 75 -11.52 9.26 8.79
C TYR A 75 -11.06 10.62 8.27
N PRO A 76 -11.97 11.45 7.72
CA PRO A 76 -11.62 12.74 7.10
C PRO A 76 -11.10 13.77 8.09
N GLU A 77 -11.32 13.60 9.40
CA GLU A 77 -10.79 14.43 10.48
C GLU A 77 -9.26 14.30 10.65
N LEU A 78 -8.65 13.25 10.09
CA LEU A 78 -7.20 13.05 10.16
C LEU A 78 -6.48 13.88 9.09
N LEU A 79 -5.64 14.79 9.52
CA LEU A 79 -4.82 15.61 8.62
C LEU A 79 -3.69 14.81 7.98
N GLN A 80 -3.07 13.94 8.76
CA GLN A 80 -1.98 13.08 8.32
C GLN A 80 -2.03 11.75 9.05
N TYR A 81 -1.58 10.71 8.38
CA TYR A 81 -1.39 9.42 9.03
C TYR A 81 -0.13 8.73 8.51
N GLN A 82 0.42 7.87 9.32
CA GLN A 82 1.46 6.92 8.95
C GLN A 82 1.12 5.56 9.56
N PHE A 83 1.20 4.52 8.74
CA PHE A 83 1.05 3.14 9.18
C PHE A 83 2.41 2.46 9.23
N ILE A 84 2.69 1.72 10.29
CA ILE A 84 3.95 1.01 10.52
C ILE A 84 3.63 -0.41 10.95
N GLN A 85 4.16 -1.39 10.23
CA GLN A 85 4.26 -2.76 10.72
C GLN A 85 5.57 -2.92 11.47
N LYS A 86 5.52 -3.19 12.79
CA LYS A 86 6.68 -3.32 13.67
C LYS A 86 7.13 -4.76 13.86
N GLY A 87 6.20 -5.70 13.68
CA GLY A 87 6.43 -7.12 13.84
C GLY A 87 5.35 -7.93 13.12
N GLU A 88 5.36 -9.24 13.32
CA GLU A 88 4.40 -10.14 12.65
C GLU A 88 2.94 -9.83 12.99
N LYS A 89 2.67 -9.40 14.24
CA LYS A 89 1.33 -9.06 14.72
C LYS A 89 1.24 -7.64 15.28
N GLU A 90 2.31 -6.87 15.19
CA GLU A 90 2.41 -5.55 15.80
C GLU A 90 2.36 -4.46 14.74
N TYR A 91 1.38 -3.57 14.88
CA TYR A 91 1.15 -2.46 13.97
C TYR A 91 1.00 -1.16 14.75
N GLU A 92 1.33 -0.04 14.12
CA GLU A 92 1.14 1.27 14.70
C GLU A 92 0.57 2.24 13.67
N PHE A 93 -0.48 2.95 14.06
CA PHE A 93 -0.93 4.17 13.41
C PHE A 93 -0.35 5.37 14.12
N ILE A 94 0.34 6.23 13.40
CA ILE A 94 0.74 7.55 13.85
C ILE A 94 -0.20 8.54 13.18
N LEU A 95 -0.96 9.28 13.99
CA LEU A 95 -2.03 10.17 13.54
C LEU A 95 -1.70 11.61 13.90
N ASN A 96 -2.02 12.50 12.97
CA ASN A 96 -2.03 13.95 13.18
C ASN A 96 -3.42 14.47 12.86
N LEU A 97 -4.01 15.21 13.79
CA LEU A 97 -5.33 15.83 13.67
C LEU A 97 -5.41 17.08 14.53
N GLU A 98 -6.42 17.91 14.31
CA GLU A 98 -6.79 19.01 15.19
C GLU A 98 -7.88 18.53 16.16
N GLY A 99 -7.64 18.68 17.48
CA GLY A 99 -8.58 18.27 18.52
C GLY A 99 -8.44 16.80 18.95
N GLU A 100 -9.55 16.21 19.38
CA GLU A 100 -9.59 14.83 19.89
C GLU A 100 -10.12 13.85 18.84
N PHE A 101 -9.51 12.67 18.78
CA PHE A 101 -9.96 11.58 17.90
C PHE A 101 -10.84 10.59 18.68
N SER A 102 -12.14 10.76 18.57
CA SER A 102 -13.13 9.94 19.30
C SER A 102 -13.37 8.55 18.67
N ARG A 103 -12.89 8.32 17.43
CA ARG A 103 -13.12 7.10 16.65
C ARG A 103 -11.93 6.13 16.67
N GLU A 104 -11.04 6.25 17.66
CA GLU A 104 -9.84 5.38 17.74
C GLU A 104 -10.20 3.90 17.81
N GLN A 105 -11.19 3.55 18.63
CA GLN A 105 -11.61 2.16 18.79
C GLN A 105 -12.22 1.59 17.48
N GLU A 106 -13.02 2.39 16.78
CA GLU A 106 -13.60 2.03 15.48
C GLU A 106 -12.50 1.77 14.45
N LEU A 107 -11.49 2.65 14.38
CA LEU A 107 -10.32 2.46 13.52
C LEU A 107 -9.58 1.15 13.83
N ILE A 108 -9.34 0.86 15.10
CA ILE A 108 -8.66 -0.37 15.50
C ILE A 108 -9.47 -1.60 15.08
N GLU A 109 -10.78 -1.59 15.30
CA GLU A 109 -11.66 -2.71 14.96
C GLU A 109 -11.74 -2.93 13.45
N GLU A 110 -11.91 -1.85 12.66
CA GLU A 110 -11.90 -1.93 11.19
C GLU A 110 -10.60 -2.54 10.66
N PHE A 111 -9.44 -2.08 11.15
CA PHE A 111 -8.18 -2.60 10.64
C PHE A 111 -7.83 -4.00 11.15
N LYS A 112 -8.39 -4.45 12.27
CA LYS A 112 -8.28 -5.85 12.70
C LYS A 112 -8.97 -6.81 11.73
N GLU A 113 -10.03 -6.40 11.05
CA GLU A 113 -10.68 -7.23 10.04
C GLU A 113 -9.75 -7.57 8.87
N TYR A 114 -8.86 -6.66 8.50
CA TYR A 114 -7.89 -6.85 7.41
C TYR A 114 -6.57 -7.46 7.86
N LEU A 115 -6.10 -7.10 9.06
CA LEU A 115 -4.78 -7.50 9.55
C LEU A 115 -4.82 -8.78 10.38
N GLY A 116 -5.99 -9.16 10.88
CA GLY A 116 -6.21 -10.30 11.76
C GLY A 116 -6.76 -9.86 13.12
N LEU A 117 -7.70 -10.64 13.66
CA LEU A 117 -8.36 -10.34 14.94
C LEU A 117 -7.39 -10.30 16.13
N ASP A 118 -6.27 -11.00 16.02
CA ASP A 118 -5.18 -11.05 17.00
C ASP A 118 -4.08 -9.99 16.75
N ALA A 119 -4.32 -9.07 15.82
CA ALA A 119 -3.42 -7.94 15.57
C ALA A 119 -3.36 -6.99 16.78
N ILE A 120 -2.15 -6.63 17.15
CA ILE A 120 -1.87 -5.63 18.19
C ILE A 120 -1.66 -4.29 17.49
N ILE A 121 -2.68 -3.44 17.53
CA ILE A 121 -2.66 -2.15 16.87
C ILE A 121 -2.51 -1.06 17.93
N LYS A 122 -1.43 -0.30 17.82
CA LYS A 122 -1.16 0.88 18.64
C LYS A 122 -1.53 2.14 17.86
N VAL A 123 -2.17 3.10 18.52
CA VAL A 123 -2.38 4.44 17.98
C VAL A 123 -1.51 5.42 18.75
N SER A 124 -0.81 6.29 18.04
CA SER A 124 0.04 7.34 18.59
C SER A 124 -0.28 8.67 17.92
N TYR A 125 -0.30 9.74 18.68
CA TYR A 125 -0.64 11.08 18.20
C TYR A 125 0.59 11.96 18.12
N VAL A 126 0.68 12.77 17.05
CA VAL A 126 1.79 13.69 16.80
C VAL A 126 1.27 15.01 16.21
N ASP A 127 1.97 16.11 16.49
CA ASP A 127 1.63 17.42 15.93
C ASP A 127 1.93 17.53 14.43
N GLY A 128 2.70 16.62 13.87
CA GLY A 128 3.00 16.54 12.44
C GLY A 128 3.89 15.37 12.07
N ILE A 129 3.65 14.83 10.89
CA ILE A 129 4.47 13.75 10.32
C ILE A 129 5.47 14.37 9.35
N PRO A 130 6.78 14.26 9.59
CA PRO A 130 7.79 14.89 8.77
C PRO A 130 7.79 14.34 7.33
N LEU A 131 8.09 15.24 6.38
CA LEU A 131 8.29 14.85 4.98
C LEU A 131 9.61 14.08 4.84
N LEU A 132 9.64 13.12 3.91
CA LEU A 132 10.89 12.54 3.47
C LEU A 132 11.76 13.58 2.75
N ASN A 133 13.06 13.34 2.66
CA ASN A 133 14.00 14.20 1.91
C ASN A 133 13.59 14.41 0.44
N SER A 134 12.76 13.54 -0.11
CA SER A 134 12.19 13.65 -1.45
C SER A 134 10.97 14.59 -1.54
N GLY A 135 10.58 15.26 -0.46
CA GLY A 135 9.38 16.08 -0.38
C GLY A 135 8.07 15.27 -0.32
N LYS A 136 8.15 13.95 -0.35
CA LYS A 136 6.99 13.05 -0.23
C LYS A 136 6.77 12.65 1.22
N ARG A 137 5.51 12.50 1.61
CA ARG A 137 5.16 11.91 2.91
C ARG A 137 5.22 10.39 2.81
N LYS A 138 5.93 9.76 3.73
CA LYS A 138 5.88 8.31 3.84
C LYS A 138 4.62 7.96 4.64
N LYS A 139 3.59 7.52 3.92
CA LYS A 139 2.35 7.01 4.54
C LYS A 139 2.58 5.69 5.29
N LYS A 140 3.75 5.05 5.06
CA LYS A 140 4.13 3.79 5.68
C LYS A 140 5.63 3.74 5.96
N LYS A 141 6.02 3.14 7.08
CA LYS A 141 7.39 2.76 7.41
C LYS A 141 7.39 1.25 7.74
N THR A 142 8.20 0.52 7.03
CA THR A 142 8.51 -0.90 7.34
C THR A 142 9.67 -0.94 8.29
#